data_0c57b058bf3dc22fa4616368c86f501a
#
_entry.id   0c57b058bf3dc22fa4616368c86f501a
#
_cell.length_a   1.000
_cell.length_b   1.000
_cell.length_c   1.000
_cell.angle_alpha   90.00
_cell.angle_beta   90.00
_cell.angle_gamma   90.00
#
_symmetry.space_group_name_H-M   'P 1'
#
loop_
_entity.id
_entity.type
_entity.pdbx_description
1 polymer ?
#
loop_
_entity_poly.entity_id
_entity_poly.type
_entity_poly.pdbx_seq_one_letter_code
_entity_poly.pdbx_strand_id
1 'polypeptide(L)'
;MRVLITGASGGIGAACVRRFLDEGHEVVGFDLLPAVIEHERYRHLVVDVREPDSFPGDLEPQVIVNVAGTQDSVDDIAANLRGTINVTERYAFVGEGLVAKPAPAIKSVVNVGSASGHTGSEFPAYAASKGGVIAYTKNLANRLAPQAIANSVDPGGVITPLNRCVMED
;
A
#
# COMPACT_ATOMS: atom_id res chain seq x y z
N MET A 1 -8.81 -7.47 -13.79
CA MET A 1 -9.02 -6.25 -12.96
C MET A 1 -7.81 -5.35 -13.11
N ARG A 2 -7.97 -4.06 -12.83
CA ARG A 2 -6.85 -3.13 -12.70
C ARG A 2 -6.46 -3.00 -11.23
N VAL A 3 -5.20 -3.30 -10.93
CA VAL A 3 -4.66 -3.35 -9.55
C VAL A 3 -3.58 -2.29 -9.42
N LEU A 4 -3.67 -1.43 -8.39
CA LEU A 4 -2.62 -0.50 -8.00
C LEU A 4 -1.86 -1.09 -6.83
N ILE A 5 -0.53 -1.17 -6.95
CA ILE A 5 0.35 -1.72 -5.91
C ILE A 5 1.43 -0.69 -5.59
N THR A 6 1.57 -0.28 -4.35
CA THR A 6 2.68 0.57 -3.89
C THR A 6 3.82 -0.28 -3.33
N GLY A 7 5.07 0.22 -3.39
CA GLY A 7 6.25 -0.59 -3.03
C GLY A 7 6.51 -1.72 -4.01
N ALA A 8 6.21 -1.48 -5.29
CA ALA A 8 6.10 -2.50 -6.33
C ALA A 8 7.44 -3.10 -6.78
N SER A 9 8.56 -2.46 -6.46
CA SER A 9 9.91 -2.89 -6.88
C SER A 9 10.62 -3.77 -5.86
N GLY A 10 10.04 -3.98 -4.67
CA GLY A 10 10.71 -4.72 -3.61
C GLY A 10 9.83 -5.72 -2.88
N GLY A 11 10.47 -6.72 -2.27
CA GLY A 11 9.87 -7.62 -1.27
C GLY A 11 8.46 -8.10 -1.57
N ILE A 12 7.55 -7.80 -0.65
CA ILE A 12 6.13 -8.17 -0.73
C ILE A 12 5.46 -7.55 -1.94
N GLY A 13 5.74 -6.27 -2.25
CA GLY A 13 5.10 -5.57 -3.38
C GLY A 13 5.43 -6.21 -4.72
N ALA A 14 6.70 -6.52 -4.98
CA ALA A 14 7.11 -7.20 -6.22
C ALA A 14 6.51 -8.61 -6.34
N ALA A 15 6.36 -9.33 -5.22
CA ALA A 15 5.69 -10.62 -5.21
C ALA A 15 4.21 -10.49 -5.55
N CYS A 16 3.53 -9.47 -5.01
CA CYS A 16 2.15 -9.16 -5.35
C CYS A 16 2.00 -8.81 -6.84
N VAL A 17 2.89 -7.97 -7.39
CA VAL A 17 2.87 -7.64 -8.82
C VAL A 17 2.90 -8.91 -9.67
N ARG A 18 3.88 -9.80 -9.42
CA ARG A 18 3.99 -11.07 -10.17
C ARG A 18 2.70 -11.87 -10.05
N ARG A 19 2.20 -12.06 -8.85
CA ARG A 19 1.01 -12.88 -8.61
C ARG A 19 -0.22 -12.35 -9.37
N PHE A 20 -0.49 -11.06 -9.34
CA PHE A 20 -1.61 -10.47 -10.07
C PHE A 20 -1.44 -10.55 -11.58
N LEU A 21 -0.22 -10.40 -12.11
CA LEU A 21 0.06 -10.57 -13.53
C LEU A 21 -0.15 -12.03 -13.98
N ASP A 22 0.31 -13.01 -13.19
CA ASP A 22 0.13 -14.44 -13.46
C ASP A 22 -1.36 -14.82 -13.51
N GLU A 23 -2.20 -14.15 -12.72
CA GLU A 23 -3.66 -14.31 -12.75
C GLU A 23 -4.36 -13.51 -13.86
N GLY A 24 -3.62 -12.87 -14.75
CA GLY A 24 -4.15 -12.17 -15.92
C GLY A 24 -4.67 -10.77 -15.65
N HIS A 25 -4.27 -10.14 -14.56
CA HIS A 25 -4.69 -8.77 -14.22
C HIS A 25 -3.76 -7.71 -14.83
N GLU A 26 -4.27 -6.49 -14.99
CA GLU A 26 -3.47 -5.30 -15.27
C GLU A 26 -2.95 -4.73 -13.96
N VAL A 27 -1.66 -4.44 -13.89
CA VAL A 27 -1.04 -3.91 -12.67
C VAL A 27 -0.36 -2.57 -12.94
N VAL A 28 -0.65 -1.59 -12.10
CA VAL A 28 0.11 -0.35 -12.00
C VAL A 28 0.91 -0.39 -10.71
N GLY A 29 2.22 -0.27 -10.82
CA GLY A 29 3.12 -0.26 -9.67
C GLY A 29 3.65 1.14 -9.38
N PHE A 30 3.59 1.57 -8.13
CA PHE A 30 4.26 2.76 -7.60
C PHE A 30 5.45 2.35 -6.75
N ASP A 31 6.60 2.94 -7.03
CA ASP A 31 7.81 2.80 -6.21
C ASP A 31 8.74 3.99 -6.43
N LEU A 32 9.68 4.22 -5.53
CA LEU A 32 10.79 5.16 -5.72
C LEU A 32 11.89 4.57 -6.59
N LEU A 33 12.01 3.24 -6.59
CA LEU A 33 13.00 2.51 -7.36
C LEU A 33 12.47 2.15 -8.76
N PRO A 34 13.35 1.89 -9.73
CA PRO A 34 12.97 1.42 -11.06
C PRO A 34 12.20 0.10 -11.02
N ALA A 35 11.49 -0.20 -12.11
CA ALA A 35 10.84 -1.48 -12.31
C ALA A 35 11.84 -2.66 -12.24
N VAL A 36 11.43 -3.72 -11.57
CA VAL A 36 12.16 -5.01 -11.50
C VAL A 36 11.41 -6.13 -12.24
N ILE A 37 10.30 -5.79 -12.87
CA ILE A 37 9.43 -6.69 -13.63
C ILE A 37 9.13 -6.04 -14.96
N GLU A 38 9.27 -6.80 -16.05
CA GLU A 38 8.83 -6.43 -17.39
C GLU A 38 7.68 -7.33 -17.81
N HIS A 39 6.53 -6.74 -18.15
CA HIS A 39 5.36 -7.48 -18.58
C HIS A 39 4.39 -6.55 -19.35
N GLU A 40 3.73 -7.03 -20.40
CA GLU A 40 2.81 -6.25 -21.24
C GLU A 40 1.64 -5.60 -20.49
N ARG A 41 1.18 -6.22 -19.39
CA ARG A 41 0.10 -5.73 -18.52
C ARG A 41 0.61 -5.05 -17.25
N TYR A 42 1.90 -4.72 -17.19
CA TYR A 42 2.48 -3.99 -16.08
C TYR A 42 2.92 -2.59 -16.49
N ARG A 43 2.42 -1.60 -15.79
CA ARG A 43 2.88 -0.20 -15.91
C ARG A 43 3.55 0.21 -14.62
N HIS A 44 4.83 0.49 -14.66
CA HIS A 44 5.58 1.02 -13.51
C HIS A 44 5.64 2.55 -13.57
N LEU A 45 5.45 3.18 -12.41
CA LEU A 45 5.57 4.63 -12.25
C LEU A 45 6.46 4.93 -11.05
N VAL A 46 7.44 5.81 -11.26
CA VAL A 46 8.27 6.32 -10.14
C VAL A 46 7.46 7.38 -9.41
N VAL A 47 6.96 7.03 -8.24
CA VAL A 47 6.05 7.84 -7.44
C VAL A 47 6.42 7.74 -5.97
N ASP A 48 6.53 8.90 -5.31
CA ASP A 48 6.64 8.98 -3.86
C ASP A 48 5.24 9.06 -3.24
N VAL A 49 4.86 8.06 -2.45
CA VAL A 49 3.54 8.03 -1.78
C VAL A 49 3.35 9.15 -0.75
N ARG A 50 4.44 9.83 -0.35
CA ARG A 50 4.40 10.99 0.56
C ARG A 50 3.95 12.28 -0.14
N GLU A 51 4.04 12.31 -1.49
CA GLU A 51 3.83 13.49 -2.33
C GLU A 51 2.56 13.36 -3.19
N PRO A 52 1.35 13.54 -2.62
CA PRO A 52 0.09 13.27 -3.31
C PRO A 52 -0.13 14.15 -4.56
N ASP A 53 0.46 15.34 -4.63
CA ASP A 53 0.36 16.22 -5.78
C ASP A 53 1.06 15.66 -7.03
N SER A 54 1.97 14.70 -6.85
CA SER A 54 2.67 14.00 -7.95
C SER A 54 1.89 12.82 -8.51
N PHE A 55 0.75 12.46 -7.93
CA PHE A 55 0.00 11.27 -8.30
C PHE A 55 -0.69 11.44 -9.66
N PRO A 56 -0.56 10.46 -10.57
CA PRO A 56 -1.25 10.52 -11.87
C PRO A 56 -2.78 10.54 -11.68
N GLY A 57 -3.44 11.38 -12.49
CA GLY A 57 -4.88 11.60 -12.39
C GLY A 57 -5.76 10.58 -13.10
N ASP A 58 -5.17 9.75 -13.97
CA ASP A 58 -5.84 8.88 -14.93
C ASP A 58 -6.02 7.42 -14.46
N LEU A 59 -5.82 7.16 -13.17
CA LEU A 59 -5.94 5.80 -12.64
C LEU A 59 -7.29 5.58 -11.99
N GLU A 60 -7.93 4.48 -12.41
CA GLU A 60 -9.18 3.98 -11.83
C GLU A 60 -8.99 2.53 -11.38
N PRO A 61 -8.26 2.27 -10.27
CA PRO A 61 -8.03 0.93 -9.80
C PRO A 61 -9.31 0.30 -9.23
N GLN A 62 -9.47 -0.99 -9.47
CA GLN A 62 -10.49 -1.81 -8.81
C GLN A 62 -9.98 -2.39 -7.49
N VAL A 63 -8.67 -2.58 -7.38
CA VAL A 63 -7.99 -3.07 -6.18
C VAL A 63 -6.79 -2.19 -5.90
N ILE A 64 -6.58 -1.84 -4.64
CA ILE A 64 -5.39 -1.14 -4.15
C ILE A 64 -4.69 -2.04 -3.14
N VAL A 65 -3.37 -2.22 -3.30
CA VAL A 65 -2.52 -2.92 -2.33
C VAL A 65 -1.42 -1.97 -1.87
N ASN A 66 -1.55 -1.46 -0.66
CA ASN A 66 -0.59 -0.54 -0.07
C ASN A 66 0.50 -1.32 0.67
N VAL A 67 1.68 -1.39 0.04
CA VAL A 67 2.86 -2.10 0.56
C VAL A 67 4.03 -1.17 0.83
N ALA A 68 4.10 -0.02 0.12
CA ALA A 68 5.19 0.95 0.28
C ALA A 68 5.43 1.29 1.76
N GLY A 69 6.68 1.26 2.16
CA GLY A 69 7.03 1.58 3.53
C GLY A 69 8.52 1.43 3.82
N THR A 70 8.91 1.96 4.95
CA THR A 70 10.27 1.94 5.51
C THR A 70 10.25 1.32 6.91
N GLN A 71 11.43 0.98 7.43
CA GLN A 71 11.64 0.54 8.80
C GLN A 71 12.95 1.16 9.30
N ASP A 72 12.96 1.61 10.56
CA ASP A 72 14.09 2.32 11.18
C ASP A 72 14.49 3.60 10.42
N SER A 73 13.48 4.35 9.98
CA SER A 73 13.65 5.57 9.22
C SER A 73 12.90 6.74 9.87
N VAL A 74 13.44 7.95 9.72
CA VAL A 74 12.74 9.20 10.08
C VAL A 74 11.44 9.36 9.29
N ASP A 75 11.32 8.67 8.18
CA ASP A 75 10.17 8.71 7.28
C ASP A 75 9.08 7.66 7.61
N ASP A 76 9.28 6.80 8.61
CA ASP A 76 8.35 5.69 8.89
C ASP A 76 6.89 6.12 9.00
N ILE A 77 6.61 7.22 9.71
CA ILE A 77 5.23 7.75 9.80
C ILE A 77 4.76 8.30 8.46
N ALA A 78 5.62 9.06 7.78
CA ALA A 78 5.26 9.71 6.51
C ALA A 78 5.05 8.68 5.39
N ALA A 79 5.94 7.70 5.24
CA ALA A 79 5.85 6.70 4.20
C ALA A 79 4.76 5.65 4.50
N ASN A 80 4.82 5.02 5.69
CA ASN A 80 3.98 3.87 6.00
C ASN A 80 2.52 4.25 6.23
N LEU A 81 2.28 5.31 7.02
CA LEU A 81 0.92 5.70 7.40
C LEU A 81 0.37 6.79 6.47
N ARG A 82 1.05 7.93 6.36
CA ARG A 82 0.56 9.03 5.53
C ARG A 82 0.51 8.64 4.07
N GLY A 83 1.53 7.92 3.54
CA GLY A 83 1.55 7.41 2.18
C GLY A 83 0.39 6.46 1.88
N THR A 84 0.10 5.52 2.78
CA THR A 84 -1.08 4.64 2.67
C THR A 84 -2.38 5.43 2.60
N ILE A 85 -2.54 6.45 3.45
CA ILE A 85 -3.72 7.33 3.45
C ILE A 85 -3.79 8.11 2.13
N ASN A 86 -2.69 8.75 1.70
CA ASN A 86 -2.66 9.56 0.49
C ASN A 86 -3.12 8.76 -0.75
N VAL A 87 -2.54 7.57 -0.97
CA VAL A 87 -2.88 6.71 -2.11
C VAL A 87 -4.34 6.26 -2.03
N THR A 88 -4.79 5.85 -0.84
CA THR A 88 -6.15 5.36 -0.66
C THR A 88 -7.19 6.47 -0.86
N GLU A 89 -7.00 7.64 -0.24
CA GLU A 89 -7.94 8.76 -0.40
C GLU A 89 -8.00 9.24 -1.86
N ARG A 90 -6.87 9.23 -2.57
CA ARG A 90 -6.80 9.66 -3.97
C ARG A 90 -7.56 8.73 -4.91
N TYR A 91 -7.47 7.42 -4.73
CA TYR A 91 -7.95 6.45 -5.72
C TYR A 91 -9.15 5.61 -5.29
N ALA A 92 -9.42 5.50 -3.98
CA ALA A 92 -10.58 4.76 -3.50
C ALA A 92 -11.82 5.63 -3.29
N PHE A 93 -11.67 6.96 -3.36
CA PHE A 93 -12.77 7.89 -3.11
C PHE A 93 -12.90 8.96 -4.20
N VAL A 94 -14.12 9.51 -4.30
CA VAL A 94 -14.46 10.71 -5.11
C VAL A 94 -15.03 11.76 -4.17
N GLY A 95 -14.56 12.99 -4.30
CA GLY A 95 -14.85 14.10 -3.39
C GLY A 95 -13.80 14.19 -2.28
N GLU A 96 -14.03 15.06 -1.31
CA GLU A 96 -13.08 15.37 -0.26
C GLU A 96 -13.67 15.23 1.14
N GLY A 97 -12.82 14.91 2.10
CA GLY A 97 -13.13 14.87 3.53
C GLY A 97 -14.25 13.88 3.89
N LEU A 98 -15.08 14.25 4.83
CA LEU A 98 -16.12 13.37 5.38
C LEU A 98 -17.29 13.09 4.42
N VAL A 99 -17.41 13.84 3.35
CA VAL A 99 -18.46 13.65 2.33
C VAL A 99 -17.97 12.85 1.11
N ALA A 100 -16.71 12.46 1.10
CA ALA A 100 -16.15 11.63 0.05
C ALA A 100 -16.89 10.29 -0.03
N LYS A 101 -17.18 9.83 -1.24
CA LYS A 101 -17.87 8.56 -1.52
C LYS A 101 -16.89 7.58 -2.14
N PRO A 102 -17.08 6.26 -1.94
CA PRO A 102 -16.28 5.27 -2.65
C PRO A 102 -16.28 5.52 -4.15
N ALA A 103 -15.09 5.44 -4.78
CA ALA A 103 -14.96 5.55 -6.23
C ALA A 103 -15.74 4.41 -6.92
N PRO A 104 -16.43 4.67 -8.04
CA PRO A 104 -17.30 3.66 -8.66
C PRO A 104 -16.61 2.35 -9.02
N ALA A 105 -15.33 2.41 -9.40
CA ALA A 105 -14.55 1.24 -9.80
C ALA A 105 -14.03 0.41 -8.63
N ILE A 106 -13.84 1.01 -7.44
CA ILE A 106 -13.17 0.35 -6.31
C ILE A 106 -13.96 -0.86 -5.79
N LYS A 107 -13.27 -1.95 -5.53
CA LYS A 107 -13.83 -3.20 -4.98
C LYS A 107 -13.11 -3.64 -3.70
N SER A 108 -11.81 -3.39 -3.62
CA SER A 108 -11.01 -3.84 -2.48
C SER A 108 -9.81 -2.95 -2.23
N VAL A 109 -9.52 -2.72 -0.96
CA VAL A 109 -8.25 -2.13 -0.50
C VAL A 109 -7.60 -3.09 0.49
N VAL A 110 -6.32 -3.40 0.27
CA VAL A 110 -5.50 -4.20 1.19
C VAL A 110 -4.32 -3.35 1.65
N ASN A 111 -4.20 -3.18 2.94
CA ASN A 111 -3.09 -2.46 3.55
C ASN A 111 -2.13 -3.44 4.23
N VAL A 112 -0.83 -3.24 4.04
CA VAL A 112 0.19 -4.03 4.73
C VAL A 112 0.58 -3.34 6.03
N GLY A 113 0.00 -3.87 7.11
CA GLY A 113 0.37 -3.54 8.49
C GLY A 113 1.65 -4.26 8.92
N SER A 114 1.69 -4.66 10.18
CA SER A 114 2.76 -5.48 10.76
C SER A 114 2.31 -6.04 12.11
N ALA A 115 2.85 -7.17 12.52
CA ALA A 115 2.75 -7.66 13.89
C ALA A 115 3.22 -6.60 14.91
N SER A 116 4.25 -5.82 14.56
CA SER A 116 4.75 -4.70 15.37
C SER A 116 3.71 -3.62 15.65
N GLY A 117 2.70 -3.48 14.81
CA GLY A 117 1.59 -2.56 15.04
C GLY A 117 0.64 -3.02 16.16
N HIS A 118 0.68 -4.30 16.53
CA HIS A 118 -0.09 -4.87 17.64
C HIS A 118 0.72 -4.99 18.92
N THR A 119 1.99 -5.38 18.81
CA THR A 119 2.82 -5.75 19.96
C THR A 119 3.90 -4.73 20.33
N GLY A 120 4.12 -3.73 19.47
CA GLY A 120 5.31 -2.88 19.53
C GLY A 120 6.54 -3.56 18.93
N SER A 121 7.65 -2.83 18.87
CA SER A 121 8.96 -3.31 18.46
C SER A 121 10.04 -2.34 18.95
N GLU A 122 11.33 -2.68 18.71
CA GLU A 122 12.47 -1.79 18.93
C GLU A 122 12.47 -0.53 18.07
N PHE A 123 11.63 -0.48 17.03
CA PHE A 123 11.46 0.67 16.14
C PHE A 123 10.16 1.41 16.44
N PRO A 124 10.15 2.41 17.35
CA PRO A 124 8.89 3.00 17.85
C PRO A 124 8.09 3.73 16.79
N ALA A 125 8.73 4.46 15.87
CA ALA A 125 8.04 5.15 14.78
C ALA A 125 7.41 4.15 13.78
N TYR A 126 8.13 3.07 13.48
CA TYR A 126 7.61 1.98 12.65
C TYR A 126 6.38 1.32 13.29
N ALA A 127 6.49 0.89 14.55
CA ALA A 127 5.38 0.26 15.27
C ALA A 127 4.16 1.18 15.32
N ALA A 128 4.35 2.47 15.63
CA ALA A 128 3.28 3.46 15.64
C ALA A 128 2.65 3.63 14.25
N SER A 129 3.47 3.71 13.18
CA SER A 129 2.97 3.81 11.81
C SER A 129 2.11 2.62 11.42
N LYS A 130 2.54 1.41 11.75
CA LYS A 130 1.82 0.17 11.42
C LYS A 130 0.56 -0.02 12.27
N GLY A 131 0.57 0.39 13.53
CA GLY A 131 -0.63 0.50 14.36
C GLY A 131 -1.65 1.48 13.78
N GLY A 132 -1.17 2.63 13.28
CA GLY A 132 -1.97 3.61 12.56
C GLY A 132 -2.61 3.04 11.29
N VAL A 133 -1.87 2.27 10.49
CA VAL A 133 -2.38 1.60 9.27
C VAL A 133 -3.51 0.63 9.63
N ILE A 134 -3.35 -0.16 10.69
CA ILE A 134 -4.38 -1.11 11.15
C ILE A 134 -5.64 -0.36 11.59
N ALA A 135 -5.50 0.72 12.36
CA ALA A 135 -6.62 1.55 12.79
C ALA A 135 -7.31 2.25 11.60
N TYR A 136 -6.53 2.81 10.67
CA TYR A 136 -7.05 3.41 9.44
C TYR A 136 -7.84 2.40 8.60
N THR A 137 -7.36 1.16 8.49
CA THR A 137 -8.04 0.11 7.73
C THR A 137 -9.43 -0.20 8.28
N LYS A 138 -9.61 -0.19 9.61
CA LYS A 138 -10.93 -0.35 10.25
C LYS A 138 -11.88 0.80 9.91
N ASN A 139 -11.38 2.05 9.93
CA ASN A 139 -12.15 3.21 9.50
C ASN A 139 -12.51 3.10 8.01
N LEU A 140 -11.56 2.72 7.18
CA LEU A 140 -11.71 2.56 5.74
C LEU A 140 -12.79 1.51 5.40
N ALA A 141 -12.81 0.38 6.11
CA ALA A 141 -13.83 -0.66 5.92
C ALA A 141 -15.25 -0.13 6.12
N ASN A 142 -15.46 0.70 7.15
CA ASN A 142 -16.74 1.35 7.38
C ASN A 142 -17.11 2.35 6.27
N ARG A 143 -16.15 3.13 5.78
CA ARG A 143 -16.37 4.14 4.74
C ARG A 143 -16.62 3.55 3.35
N LEU A 144 -16.04 2.40 3.05
CA LEU A 144 -16.21 1.71 1.77
C LEU A 144 -17.46 0.84 1.70
N ALA A 145 -18.01 0.42 2.84
CA ALA A 145 -19.18 -0.44 2.89
C ALA A 145 -20.45 0.29 2.37
N PRO A 146 -21.38 -0.42 1.72
CA PRO A 146 -21.31 -1.83 1.31
C PRO A 146 -20.65 -2.05 -0.06
N GLN A 147 -20.13 -1.00 -0.71
CA GLN A 147 -19.65 -1.04 -2.11
C GLN A 147 -18.35 -1.81 -2.27
N ALA A 148 -17.42 -1.65 -1.32
CA ALA A 148 -16.10 -2.26 -1.36
C ALA A 148 -15.67 -2.72 0.03
N ILE A 149 -14.58 -3.49 0.06
CA ILE A 149 -14.00 -4.04 1.30
C ILE A 149 -12.61 -3.47 1.55
N ALA A 150 -12.23 -3.37 2.83
CA ALA A 150 -10.87 -3.06 3.23
C ALA A 150 -10.39 -4.06 4.29
N ASN A 151 -9.16 -4.56 4.11
CA ASN A 151 -8.51 -5.47 5.04
C ASN A 151 -7.06 -5.07 5.26
N SER A 152 -6.50 -5.42 6.42
CA SER A 152 -5.05 -5.41 6.63
C SER A 152 -4.49 -6.83 6.64
N VAL A 153 -3.26 -6.94 6.16
CA VAL A 153 -2.41 -8.11 6.36
C VAL A 153 -1.26 -7.64 7.22
N ASP A 154 -1.05 -8.26 8.37
CA ASP A 154 -0.12 -7.80 9.40
C ASP A 154 0.99 -8.85 9.61
N PRO A 155 1.97 -8.94 8.69
CA PRO A 155 3.01 -9.96 8.75
C PRO A 155 3.91 -9.82 9.98
N GLY A 156 4.47 -10.94 10.41
CA GLY A 156 5.66 -10.98 11.24
C GLY A 156 6.92 -10.81 10.39
N GLY A 157 8.00 -11.54 10.72
CA GLY A 157 9.22 -11.52 9.92
C GLY A 157 9.00 -12.14 8.53
N VAL A 158 9.28 -11.36 7.49
CA VAL A 158 9.27 -11.80 6.09
C VAL A 158 10.66 -11.58 5.52
N ILE A 159 11.25 -12.61 4.89
CA ILE A 159 12.57 -12.51 4.27
C ILE A 159 12.46 -11.61 3.04
N THR A 160 12.83 -10.35 3.21
CA THR A 160 12.86 -9.31 2.19
C THR A 160 14.11 -8.47 2.34
N PRO A 161 14.50 -7.68 1.34
CA PRO A 161 15.62 -6.74 1.49
C PRO A 161 15.47 -5.80 2.70
N LEU A 162 14.25 -5.43 3.05
CA LEU A 162 13.97 -4.55 4.21
C LEU A 162 14.31 -5.22 5.56
N ASN A 163 14.08 -6.54 5.68
CA ASN A 163 14.25 -7.28 6.94
C ASN A 163 15.51 -8.15 7.00
N ARG A 164 16.35 -8.14 5.96
CA ARG A 164 17.48 -9.06 5.89
C ARG A 164 18.48 -8.84 7.03
N CYS A 165 18.73 -7.58 7.40
CA CYS A 165 19.64 -7.23 8.50
C CYS A 165 19.14 -7.67 9.90
N VAL A 166 17.85 -7.88 10.07
CA VAL A 166 17.22 -8.27 11.36
C VAL A 166 17.09 -9.80 11.47
N MET A 167 17.19 -10.54 10.38
CA MET A 167 16.94 -11.99 10.35
C MET A 167 18.22 -12.82 10.18
N GLU A 168 19.37 -12.19 9.96
CA GLU A 168 20.67 -12.86 9.78
C GLU A 168 21.51 -12.89 11.09
N ASP A 169 21.03 -12.29 12.20
CA ASP A 169 21.57 -12.33 13.55
C ASP A 169 20.77 -13.34 14.43
#